data_243bb6889f92d3755e9b7749533741ad
#
_entry.id   243bb6889f92d3755e9b7749533741ad
#
_cell.length_a   1.000
_cell.length_b   1.000
_cell.length_c   1.000
_cell.angle_alpha   90.00
_cell.angle_beta   90.00
_cell.angle_gamma   90.00
#
_symmetry.space_group_name_H-M   'P 1'
#
loop_
_entity.id
_entity.type
_entity.pdbx_description
1 polymer ?
#
loop_
_entity_poly.entity_id
_entity_poly.type
_entity_poly.pdbx_seq_one_letter_code
_entity_poly.pdbx_strand_id
1 'polypeptide(L)'
;MVLTPSYAAYLAENHDLRVSSVERVLVAGEPGGGEPAFRAKLEDGWGAKVTEAMGIGDIGVSLWGECEEQDGMHLGARGFVHPELIEPETGAAVELDDGATGELVLTHLRHRAAPLLRFRTRDHVEVRTSPCRCGRTGPRLRCIGRTDDMLIVRGVNVFPSAIREVVSAFAPEVSGHILVKPLATGVKQEPPLPVSVELARDARADDALAEAIRDRLRQTLVVRTRVELVPWGSLRRSEYKSTLVER
;
A
#
# COMPACT_ATOMS: atom_id res chain seq x y z
N MET A 1 -18.24 -3.26 7.31
CA MET A 1 -17.15 -3.67 8.22
C MET A 1 -15.99 -2.69 8.06
N VAL A 2 -15.20 -2.40 9.13
CA VAL A 2 -13.99 -1.55 9.06
C VAL A 2 -12.82 -2.33 9.63
N LEU A 3 -11.73 -2.48 8.86
CA LEU A 3 -10.60 -3.36 9.18
C LEU A 3 -9.28 -2.77 8.65
N THR A 4 -8.13 -3.33 9.06
CA THR A 4 -6.90 -3.13 8.29
C THR A 4 -6.88 -4.08 7.09
N PRO A 5 -6.21 -3.72 5.97
CA PRO A 5 -6.09 -4.59 4.81
C PRO A 5 -5.57 -5.99 5.14
N SER A 6 -4.52 -6.10 5.96
CA SER A 6 -3.94 -7.39 6.35
C SER A 6 -4.89 -8.24 7.21
N TYR A 7 -5.66 -7.61 8.11
CA TYR A 7 -6.63 -8.33 8.91
C TYR A 7 -7.85 -8.77 8.09
N ALA A 8 -8.28 -7.95 7.13
CA ALA A 8 -9.32 -8.34 6.18
C ALA A 8 -8.89 -9.57 5.35
N ALA A 9 -7.62 -9.62 4.90
CA ALA A 9 -7.07 -10.78 4.20
C ALA A 9 -6.99 -12.01 5.11
N TYR A 10 -6.51 -11.85 6.35
CA TYR A 10 -6.44 -12.93 7.33
C TYR A 10 -7.80 -13.58 7.57
N LEU A 11 -8.84 -12.78 7.74
CA LEU A 11 -10.20 -13.29 7.92
C LEU A 11 -10.70 -14.04 6.69
N ALA A 12 -10.47 -13.50 5.48
CA ALA A 12 -10.87 -14.13 4.22
C ALA A 12 -10.11 -15.44 3.94
N GLU A 13 -8.88 -15.57 4.45
CA GLU A 13 -8.10 -16.82 4.32
C GLU A 13 -8.55 -17.93 5.28
N ASN A 14 -9.18 -17.58 6.39
CA ASN A 14 -9.52 -18.53 7.46
C ASN A 14 -11.02 -18.79 7.63
N HIS A 15 -11.88 -18.00 6.96
CA HIS A 15 -13.34 -18.10 7.07
C HIS A 15 -14.01 -17.95 5.71
N ASP A 16 -15.13 -18.63 5.51
CA ASP A 16 -16.01 -18.36 4.38
C ASP A 16 -16.87 -17.12 4.66
N LEU A 17 -16.40 -15.97 4.21
CA LEU A 17 -17.05 -14.69 4.47
C LEU A 17 -18.09 -14.32 3.40
N ARG A 18 -18.16 -15.06 2.28
CA ARG A 18 -19.16 -14.84 1.23
C ARG A 18 -20.59 -15.14 1.70
N VAL A 19 -20.72 -15.94 2.76
CA VAL A 19 -22.02 -16.22 3.39
C VAL A 19 -22.47 -15.14 4.39
N SER A 20 -21.61 -14.14 4.64
CA SER A 20 -21.94 -13.04 5.54
C SER A 20 -22.87 -12.02 4.89
N SER A 21 -23.55 -11.20 5.70
CA SER A 21 -24.35 -10.07 5.24
C SER A 21 -23.53 -8.79 5.00
N VAL A 22 -22.20 -8.90 4.95
CA VAL A 22 -21.31 -7.76 4.73
C VAL A 22 -21.32 -7.40 3.25
N GLU A 23 -21.86 -6.24 2.91
CA GLU A 23 -21.90 -5.72 1.55
C GLU A 23 -20.68 -4.84 1.21
N ARG A 24 -20.06 -4.25 2.24
CA ARG A 24 -18.93 -3.32 2.10
C ARG A 24 -17.89 -3.51 3.19
N VAL A 25 -16.64 -3.50 2.77
CA VAL A 25 -15.48 -3.50 3.66
C VAL A 25 -14.70 -2.19 3.43
N LEU A 26 -14.57 -1.39 4.47
CA LEU A 26 -13.68 -0.23 4.48
C LEU A 26 -12.35 -0.65 5.09
N VAL A 27 -11.28 -0.53 4.33
CA VAL A 27 -9.94 -0.83 4.82
C VAL A 27 -9.15 0.45 5.07
N ALA A 28 -8.42 0.48 6.18
CA ALA A 28 -7.62 1.62 6.60
C ALA A 28 -6.47 1.22 7.53
N GLY A 29 -5.51 2.13 7.74
CA GLY A 29 -4.46 2.00 8.76
C GLY A 29 -3.13 1.44 8.26
N GLU A 30 -3.09 0.89 7.06
CA GLU A 30 -1.88 0.49 6.33
C GLU A 30 -2.15 0.54 4.82
N PRO A 31 -1.12 0.64 3.95
CA PRO A 31 -1.29 0.52 2.50
C PRO A 31 -1.80 -0.87 2.08
N GLY A 32 -2.61 -0.91 1.02
CA GLY A 32 -3.09 -2.17 0.43
C GLY A 32 -4.47 -2.06 -0.20
N GLY A 33 -5.38 -1.31 0.40
CA GLY A 33 -6.72 -1.13 -0.16
C GLY A 33 -6.75 -0.51 -1.55
N GLY A 34 -5.77 0.35 -1.85
CA GLY A 34 -5.58 0.97 -3.15
C GLY A 34 -4.80 0.12 -4.17
N GLU A 35 -4.26 -1.04 -3.78
CA GLU A 35 -3.51 -1.95 -4.66
C GLU A 35 -4.50 -2.85 -5.43
N PRO A 36 -4.62 -2.76 -6.78
CA PRO A 36 -5.69 -3.43 -7.52
C PRO A 36 -5.74 -4.94 -7.33
N ALA A 37 -4.60 -5.63 -7.40
CA ALA A 37 -4.56 -7.09 -7.26
C ALA A 37 -4.90 -7.54 -5.83
N PHE A 38 -4.43 -6.83 -4.83
CA PHE A 38 -4.73 -7.14 -3.42
C PHE A 38 -6.19 -6.83 -3.09
N ARG A 39 -6.73 -5.70 -3.59
CA ARG A 39 -8.16 -5.36 -3.47
C ARG A 39 -9.05 -6.44 -4.09
N ALA A 40 -8.74 -6.88 -5.32
CA ALA A 40 -9.51 -7.94 -5.99
C ALA A 40 -9.55 -9.23 -5.16
N LYS A 41 -8.42 -9.61 -4.54
CA LYS A 41 -8.37 -10.76 -3.61
C LYS A 41 -9.29 -10.56 -2.40
N LEU A 42 -9.31 -9.36 -1.81
CA LEU A 42 -10.20 -9.07 -0.68
C LEU A 42 -11.67 -9.12 -1.12
N GLU A 43 -12.01 -8.50 -2.25
CA GLU A 43 -13.38 -8.48 -2.76
C GLU A 43 -13.88 -9.89 -3.08
N ASP A 44 -13.03 -10.73 -3.67
CA ASP A 44 -13.36 -12.14 -3.91
C ASP A 44 -13.57 -12.90 -2.60
N GLY A 45 -12.69 -12.77 -1.63
CA GLY A 45 -12.78 -13.49 -0.35
C GLY A 45 -13.97 -13.07 0.52
N TRP A 46 -14.35 -11.78 0.47
CA TRP A 46 -15.48 -11.24 1.24
C TRP A 46 -16.82 -11.32 0.52
N GLY A 47 -16.82 -11.47 -0.81
CA GLY A 47 -18.03 -11.28 -1.63
C GLY A 47 -18.62 -9.88 -1.53
N ALA A 48 -17.80 -8.89 -1.20
CA ALA A 48 -18.19 -7.54 -0.85
C ALA A 48 -17.27 -6.50 -1.51
N LYS A 49 -17.79 -5.30 -1.76
CA LYS A 49 -16.99 -4.19 -2.29
C LYS A 49 -16.02 -3.67 -1.23
N VAL A 50 -14.75 -3.49 -1.61
CA VAL A 50 -13.69 -2.98 -0.75
C VAL A 50 -13.35 -1.54 -1.13
N THR A 51 -13.37 -0.62 -0.17
CA THR A 51 -12.96 0.78 -0.33
C THR A 51 -11.87 1.12 0.68
N GLU A 52 -11.01 2.06 0.33
CA GLU A 52 -9.91 2.49 1.17
C GLU A 52 -10.18 3.84 1.81
N ALA A 53 -9.75 4.00 3.06
CA ALA A 53 -9.67 5.28 3.72
C ALA A 53 -8.30 5.45 4.39
N MET A 54 -7.87 6.71 4.48
CA MET A 54 -6.61 7.09 5.11
C MET A 54 -6.85 8.14 6.17
N GLY A 55 -6.25 7.90 7.33
CA GLY A 55 -6.16 8.85 8.42
C GLY A 55 -4.81 8.71 9.12
N ILE A 56 -4.48 9.68 9.95
CA ILE A 56 -3.24 9.72 10.70
C ILE A 56 -3.61 10.04 12.14
N GLY A 57 -3.23 9.16 13.08
CA GLY A 57 -3.66 9.25 14.47
C GLY A 57 -3.42 10.61 15.12
N ASP A 58 -2.29 11.26 14.79
CA ASP A 58 -1.94 12.58 15.32
C ASP A 58 -2.70 13.74 14.67
N ILE A 59 -3.33 13.51 13.50
CA ILE A 59 -4.01 14.54 12.70
C ILE A 59 -5.52 14.35 12.69
N GLY A 60 -5.98 13.15 12.37
CA GLY A 60 -7.39 12.83 12.30
C GLY A 60 -7.63 11.43 11.73
N VAL A 61 -8.69 10.80 12.20
CA VAL A 61 -8.98 9.38 11.97
C VAL A 61 -9.31 9.07 10.51
N SER A 62 -10.00 9.98 9.82
CA SER A 62 -10.42 9.78 8.41
C SER A 62 -10.32 11.11 7.67
N LEU A 63 -9.21 11.31 7.00
CA LEU A 63 -8.89 12.53 6.26
C LEU A 63 -9.21 12.37 4.77
N TRP A 64 -9.01 11.18 4.24
CA TRP A 64 -9.29 10.79 2.86
C TRP A 64 -10.12 9.52 2.81
N GLY A 65 -10.96 9.38 1.79
CA GLY A 65 -11.74 8.19 1.55
C GLY A 65 -12.11 8.01 0.09
N GLU A 66 -12.13 6.78 -0.36
CA GLU A 66 -12.59 6.44 -1.70
C GLU A 66 -14.09 6.63 -1.87
N CYS A 67 -14.48 6.87 -3.09
CA CYS A 67 -15.86 6.76 -3.55
C CYS A 67 -16.08 5.40 -4.24
N GLU A 68 -17.29 5.21 -4.79
CA GLU A 68 -17.69 4.01 -5.53
C GLU A 68 -16.80 3.70 -6.75
N GLU A 69 -16.12 4.73 -7.29
CA GLU A 69 -15.25 4.57 -8.47
C GLU A 69 -13.91 3.92 -8.16
N GLN A 70 -13.52 3.86 -6.87
CA GLN A 70 -12.27 3.24 -6.40
C GLN A 70 -11.01 3.78 -7.12
N ASP A 71 -11.05 5.05 -7.53
CA ASP A 71 -10.00 5.71 -8.30
C ASP A 71 -9.28 6.77 -7.44
N GLY A 72 -8.74 6.32 -6.31
CA GLY A 72 -8.07 7.14 -5.31
C GLY A 72 -9.02 7.79 -4.29
N MET A 73 -8.45 8.17 -3.17
CA MET A 73 -9.15 8.71 -2.00
C MET A 73 -9.35 10.21 -2.11
N HIS A 74 -10.57 10.69 -2.00
CA HIS A 74 -10.91 12.11 -1.94
C HIS A 74 -10.59 12.72 -0.60
N LEU A 75 -10.11 13.97 -0.58
CA LEU A 75 -9.92 14.74 0.64
C LEU A 75 -11.29 15.09 1.27
N GLY A 76 -11.62 14.41 2.37
CA GLY A 76 -12.81 14.68 3.18
C GLY A 76 -12.62 15.80 4.21
N ALA A 77 -11.39 16.10 4.58
CA ALA A 77 -11.04 17.01 5.68
C ALA A 77 -10.75 18.46 5.22
N ARG A 78 -11.42 18.93 4.18
CA ARG A 78 -11.28 20.32 3.69
C ARG A 78 -11.60 21.33 4.79
N GLY A 79 -10.69 22.30 4.94
CA GLY A 79 -10.81 23.33 5.97
C GLY A 79 -10.43 22.88 7.39
N PHE A 80 -10.09 21.62 7.60
CA PHE A 80 -9.52 21.09 8.84
C PHE A 80 -8.02 20.90 8.76
N VAL A 81 -7.53 20.43 7.60
CA VAL A 81 -6.11 20.25 7.30
C VAL A 81 -5.76 20.92 5.98
N HIS A 82 -4.51 21.34 5.86
CA HIS A 82 -3.88 21.77 4.62
C HIS A 82 -2.85 20.72 4.20
N PRO A 83 -3.04 20.05 3.06
CA PRO A 83 -2.09 19.09 2.52
C PRO A 83 -1.05 19.79 1.65
N GLU A 84 0.19 19.35 1.75
CA GLU A 84 1.31 19.70 0.89
C GLU A 84 2.02 18.41 0.45
N LEU A 85 2.76 18.45 -0.65
CA LEU A 85 3.73 17.42 -1.01
C LEU A 85 5.14 17.96 -0.91
N ILE A 86 6.06 17.11 -0.50
CA ILE A 86 7.49 17.39 -0.54
C ILE A 86 8.26 16.22 -1.15
N GLU A 87 9.40 16.54 -1.75
CA GLU A 87 10.41 15.55 -2.08
C GLU A 87 11.02 15.03 -0.76
N PRO A 88 11.03 13.69 -0.51
CA PRO A 88 11.38 13.15 0.81
C PRO A 88 12.79 13.47 1.31
N GLU A 89 13.80 13.51 0.40
CA GLU A 89 15.21 13.71 0.77
C GLU A 89 15.54 15.19 0.99
N THR A 90 15.08 16.06 0.11
CA THR A 90 15.43 17.49 0.13
C THR A 90 14.44 18.33 0.92
N GLY A 91 13.20 17.85 1.09
CA GLY A 91 12.11 18.63 1.67
C GLY A 91 11.59 19.74 0.74
N ALA A 92 12.02 19.77 -0.52
CA ALA A 92 11.53 20.72 -1.50
C ALA A 92 10.04 20.51 -1.77
N ALA A 93 9.29 21.61 -1.93
CA ALA A 93 7.87 21.54 -2.25
C ALA A 93 7.65 20.92 -3.63
N VAL A 94 6.63 20.08 -3.76
CA VAL A 94 6.15 19.49 -5.00
C VAL A 94 4.73 19.99 -5.24
N GLU A 95 4.47 20.51 -6.44
CA GLU A 95 3.13 20.97 -6.81
C GLU A 95 2.13 19.80 -6.85
N LEU A 96 0.87 20.09 -6.49
CA LEU A 96 -0.21 19.09 -6.46
C LEU A 96 -0.81 18.87 -7.87
N ASP A 97 0.04 18.53 -8.83
CA ASP A 97 -0.36 18.25 -10.21
C ASP A 97 -0.78 16.80 -10.41
N ASP A 98 -1.47 16.53 -11.53
CA ASP A 98 -1.88 15.16 -11.88
C ASP A 98 -0.68 14.26 -12.11
N GLY A 99 -0.63 13.14 -11.37
CA GLY A 99 0.50 12.20 -11.39
C GLY A 99 1.68 12.62 -10.51
N ALA A 100 1.63 13.78 -9.82
CA ALA A 100 2.69 14.17 -8.90
C ALA A 100 2.81 13.16 -7.76
N THR A 101 4.06 12.84 -7.38
CA THR A 101 4.35 11.96 -6.25
C THR A 101 5.24 12.67 -5.23
N GLY A 102 5.05 12.35 -3.96
CA GLY A 102 5.86 12.94 -2.88
C GLY A 102 5.42 12.45 -1.51
N GLU A 103 6.17 12.86 -0.49
CA GLU A 103 5.76 12.64 0.90
C GLU A 103 4.66 13.63 1.27
N LEU A 104 3.58 13.10 1.82
CA LEU A 104 2.47 13.91 2.29
C LEU A 104 2.84 14.66 3.58
N VAL A 105 2.59 15.95 3.57
CA VAL A 105 2.79 16.85 4.72
C VAL A 105 1.46 17.50 5.05
N LEU A 106 1.14 17.58 6.35
CA LEU A 106 -0.14 18.08 6.82
C LEU A 106 0.02 19.20 7.84
N THR A 107 -0.79 20.23 7.70
CA THR A 107 -0.91 21.31 8.68
C THR A 107 -2.34 21.36 9.22
N HIS A 108 -2.50 21.37 10.53
CA HIS A 108 -3.79 21.62 11.17
C HIS A 108 -4.26 23.06 10.95
N LEU A 109 -5.51 23.25 10.54
CA LEU A 109 -6.12 24.58 10.38
C LEU A 109 -7.04 24.96 11.54
N ARG A 110 -7.61 23.97 12.25
CA ARG A 110 -8.62 24.20 13.29
C ARG A 110 -8.33 23.52 14.63
N HIS A 111 -7.35 22.66 14.70
CA HIS A 111 -6.99 21.97 15.93
C HIS A 111 -6.32 22.93 16.91
N ARG A 112 -6.83 23.04 18.16
CA ARG A 112 -6.35 24.00 19.14
C ARG A 112 -5.50 23.39 20.26
N ALA A 113 -5.77 22.13 20.61
CA ALA A 113 -5.11 21.49 21.76
C ALA A 113 -3.65 21.12 21.47
N ALA A 114 -3.39 20.52 20.30
CA ALA A 114 -2.06 20.14 19.87
C ALA A 114 -1.92 20.38 18.35
N PRO A 115 -1.85 21.67 17.92
CA PRO A 115 -1.75 21.97 16.49
C PRO A 115 -0.41 21.51 15.94
N LEU A 116 -0.44 20.73 14.85
CA LEU A 116 0.74 20.32 14.10
C LEU A 116 0.88 21.19 12.86
N LEU A 117 2.07 21.73 12.65
CA LEU A 117 2.43 22.53 11.48
C LEU A 117 3.43 21.76 10.64
N ARG A 118 3.12 21.60 9.36
CA ARG A 118 3.94 20.88 8.38
C ARG A 118 4.43 19.52 8.89
N PHE A 119 3.49 18.75 9.45
CA PHE A 119 3.76 17.41 9.96
C PHE A 119 4.05 16.45 8.80
N ARG A 120 5.24 15.88 8.79
CA ARG A 120 5.65 14.87 7.82
C ARG A 120 5.03 13.52 8.17
N THR A 121 4.11 13.03 7.33
CA THR A 121 3.38 11.79 7.62
C THR A 121 4.19 10.53 7.37
N ARG A 122 5.25 10.65 6.56
CA ARG A 122 6.03 9.54 5.98
C ARG A 122 5.24 8.71 4.96
N ASP A 123 4.02 9.07 4.65
CA ASP A 123 3.28 8.43 3.57
C ASP A 123 3.70 9.04 2.24
N HIS A 124 4.14 8.21 1.31
CA HIS A 124 4.43 8.59 -0.07
C HIS A 124 3.17 8.37 -0.90
N VAL A 125 2.72 9.42 -1.54
CA VAL A 125 1.43 9.43 -2.24
C VAL A 125 1.58 9.87 -3.70
N GLU A 126 0.64 9.42 -4.53
CA GLU A 126 0.40 9.91 -5.89
C GLU A 126 -0.87 10.76 -5.88
N VAL A 127 -0.83 11.92 -6.52
CA VAL A 127 -1.95 12.84 -6.64
C VAL A 127 -2.66 12.65 -7.97
N ARG A 128 -4.00 12.73 -7.96
CA ARG A 128 -4.84 12.78 -9.14
C ARG A 128 -5.76 14.00 -9.07
N THR A 129 -5.62 14.88 -10.04
CA THR A 129 -6.41 16.11 -10.14
C THR A 129 -7.51 16.04 -11.22
N SER A 130 -7.41 15.04 -12.10
CA SER A 130 -8.44 14.77 -13.12
C SER A 130 -9.83 14.60 -12.48
N PRO A 131 -10.93 15.03 -13.13
CA PRO A 131 -12.28 14.90 -12.58
C PRO A 131 -12.64 13.43 -12.30
N CYS A 132 -13.17 13.15 -11.10
CA CYS A 132 -13.69 11.83 -10.79
C CYS A 132 -15.11 11.65 -11.34
N ARG A 133 -15.42 10.46 -11.83
CA ARG A 133 -16.77 10.12 -12.32
C ARG A 133 -17.87 10.25 -11.26
N CYS A 134 -17.50 10.21 -9.97
CA CYS A 134 -18.44 10.48 -8.88
C CYS A 134 -18.88 11.95 -8.77
N GLY A 135 -18.35 12.86 -9.59
CA GLY A 135 -18.66 14.29 -9.62
C GLY A 135 -17.92 15.16 -8.62
N ARG A 136 -17.11 14.60 -7.72
CA ARG A 136 -16.25 15.37 -6.82
C ARG A 136 -15.08 15.99 -7.59
N THR A 137 -14.79 17.27 -7.29
CA THR A 137 -13.78 18.09 -8.03
C THR A 137 -12.47 18.25 -7.28
N GLY A 138 -12.36 17.77 -6.03
CA GLY A 138 -11.12 17.86 -5.27
C GLY A 138 -10.07 16.83 -5.69
N PRO A 139 -8.78 17.11 -5.44
CA PRO A 139 -7.73 16.15 -5.69
C PRO A 139 -7.95 14.87 -4.89
N ARG A 140 -7.50 13.78 -5.46
CA ARG A 140 -7.48 12.44 -4.85
C ARG A 140 -6.06 12.04 -4.59
N LEU A 141 -5.88 11.18 -3.59
CA LEU A 141 -4.59 10.58 -3.26
C LEU A 141 -4.66 9.06 -3.40
N ARG A 142 -3.57 8.46 -3.81
CA ARG A 142 -3.27 7.04 -3.65
C ARG A 142 -2.02 6.91 -2.80
N CYS A 143 -2.08 6.22 -1.67
CA CYS A 143 -0.88 5.91 -0.91
C CYS A 143 -0.11 4.78 -1.62
N ILE A 144 1.13 5.06 -2.04
CA ILE A 144 1.98 4.10 -2.75
C ILE A 144 3.02 3.46 -1.84
N GLY A 145 3.16 3.95 -0.62
CA GLY A 145 4.05 3.36 0.39
C GLY A 145 4.44 4.34 1.48
N ARG A 146 5.42 3.96 2.27
CA ARG A 146 5.99 4.82 3.31
C ARG A 146 7.44 5.15 2.99
N THR A 147 7.85 6.39 3.21
CA THR A 147 9.23 6.83 2.95
C THR A 147 10.23 6.20 3.91
N ASP A 148 9.80 5.81 5.12
CA ASP A 148 10.63 5.11 6.10
C ASP A 148 10.76 3.60 5.83
N ASP A 149 9.93 3.01 4.97
CA ASP A 149 10.06 1.62 4.48
C ASP A 149 10.69 1.55 3.08
N MET A 150 10.85 2.69 2.42
CA MET A 150 11.45 2.78 1.08
C MET A 150 12.91 2.31 1.10
N LEU A 151 13.28 1.53 0.10
CA LEU A 151 14.66 1.11 -0.16
C LEU A 151 15.18 1.79 -1.42
N ILE A 152 16.45 2.14 -1.43
CA ILE A 152 17.13 2.72 -2.60
C ILE A 152 18.08 1.67 -3.17
N VAL A 153 17.72 1.09 -4.31
CA VAL A 153 18.52 0.07 -4.98
C VAL A 153 19.17 0.67 -6.22
N ARG A 154 20.46 0.98 -6.14
CA ARG A 154 21.22 1.68 -7.21
C ARG A 154 20.54 2.94 -7.74
N GLY A 155 20.04 3.78 -6.83
CA GLY A 155 19.37 5.02 -7.17
C GLY A 155 17.89 4.90 -7.56
N VAL A 156 17.34 3.70 -7.56
CA VAL A 156 15.91 3.46 -7.77
C VAL A 156 15.20 3.36 -6.43
N ASN A 157 14.18 4.17 -6.23
CA ASN A 157 13.32 4.10 -5.05
C ASN A 157 12.36 2.91 -5.18
N VAL A 158 12.45 1.98 -4.26
CA VAL A 158 11.67 0.73 -4.24
C VAL A 158 10.81 0.69 -2.99
N PHE A 159 9.51 0.71 -3.17
CA PHE A 159 8.55 0.52 -2.09
C PHE A 159 8.19 -0.97 -1.97
N PRO A 160 8.25 -1.56 -0.77
CA PRO A 160 7.84 -2.96 -0.56
C PRO A 160 6.38 -3.23 -0.96
N SER A 161 5.50 -2.24 -0.83
CA SER A 161 4.11 -2.29 -1.33
C SER A 161 4.05 -2.48 -2.85
N ALA A 162 4.91 -1.82 -3.62
CA ALA A 162 4.98 -2.00 -5.07
C ALA A 162 5.47 -3.40 -5.46
N ILE A 163 6.41 -3.97 -4.69
CA ILE A 163 6.80 -5.38 -4.86
C ILE A 163 5.62 -6.30 -4.60
N ARG A 164 4.86 -6.08 -3.52
CA ARG A 164 3.67 -6.87 -3.20
C ARG A 164 2.61 -6.77 -4.29
N GLU A 165 2.36 -5.58 -4.84
CA GLU A 165 1.40 -5.38 -5.94
C GLU A 165 1.77 -6.23 -7.17
N VAL A 166 3.05 -6.21 -7.58
CA VAL A 166 3.54 -7.01 -8.71
C VAL A 166 3.40 -8.51 -8.42
N VAL A 167 3.78 -8.96 -7.21
CA VAL A 167 3.68 -10.37 -6.81
C VAL A 167 2.22 -10.82 -6.76
N SER A 168 1.32 -10.00 -6.21
CA SER A 168 -0.11 -10.35 -6.08
C SER A 168 -0.80 -10.60 -7.43
N ALA A 169 -0.26 -10.08 -8.53
CA ALA A 169 -0.75 -10.36 -9.89
C ALA A 169 -0.49 -11.81 -10.35
N PHE A 170 0.30 -12.59 -9.62
CA PHE A 170 0.53 -14.01 -9.86
C PHE A 170 -0.45 -14.92 -9.08
N ALA A 171 -1.56 -14.39 -8.59
CA ALA A 171 -2.63 -15.23 -8.07
C ALA A 171 -3.21 -16.11 -9.22
N PRO A 172 -3.60 -17.37 -8.96
CA PRO A 172 -3.75 -18.00 -7.64
C PRO A 172 -2.50 -18.72 -7.10
N GLU A 173 -1.34 -18.69 -7.77
CA GLU A 173 -0.15 -19.44 -7.39
C GLU A 173 0.51 -18.89 -6.12
N VAL A 174 0.33 -17.61 -5.83
CA VAL A 174 0.89 -16.94 -4.65
C VAL A 174 -0.19 -16.48 -3.68
N SER A 175 0.15 -16.41 -2.39
CA SER A 175 -0.76 -15.92 -1.35
C SER A 175 -0.91 -14.39 -1.35
N GLY A 176 0.03 -13.66 -1.95
CA GLY A 176 0.16 -12.20 -1.88
C GLY A 176 0.93 -11.71 -0.65
N HIS A 177 1.39 -12.61 0.22
CA HIS A 177 2.32 -12.28 1.31
C HIS A 177 3.76 -12.29 0.81
N ILE A 178 4.50 -11.24 1.16
CA ILE A 178 5.92 -11.10 0.83
C ILE A 178 6.72 -10.63 2.05
N LEU A 179 8.03 -10.86 2.01
CA LEU A 179 8.97 -10.25 2.93
C LEU A 179 10.23 -9.84 2.18
N VAL A 180 10.52 -8.55 2.17
CA VAL A 180 11.77 -8.01 1.64
C VAL A 180 12.83 -8.09 2.72
N LYS A 181 14.01 -8.65 2.39
CA LYS A 181 15.12 -8.86 3.33
C LYS A 181 16.31 -7.99 2.93
N PRO A 182 16.45 -6.76 3.46
CA PRO A 182 17.59 -5.90 3.17
C PRO A 182 18.91 -6.56 3.54
N LEU A 183 19.93 -6.45 2.70
CA LEU A 183 21.26 -7.04 2.94
C LEU A 183 22.16 -6.14 3.78
N ALA A 184 21.84 -4.85 3.85
CA ALA A 184 22.60 -3.86 4.61
C ALA A 184 21.65 -3.03 5.48
N THR A 185 22.18 -2.49 6.57
CA THR A 185 21.48 -1.51 7.41
C THR A 185 21.24 -0.21 6.64
N GLY A 186 20.05 0.38 6.85
CA GLY A 186 19.66 1.63 6.19
C GLY A 186 18.97 1.42 4.84
N VAL A 187 18.63 2.53 4.20
CA VAL A 187 17.77 2.53 3.00
C VAL A 187 18.49 2.11 1.72
N LYS A 188 19.81 2.32 1.63
CA LYS A 188 20.61 2.00 0.42
C LYS A 188 20.94 0.51 0.38
N GLN A 189 20.56 -0.15 -0.70
CA GLN A 189 20.75 -1.58 -0.90
C GLN A 189 21.44 -1.87 -2.24
N GLU A 190 22.23 -2.95 -2.27
CA GLU A 190 22.81 -3.47 -3.51
C GLU A 190 21.96 -4.62 -4.06
N PRO A 191 21.77 -4.68 -5.39
CA PRO A 191 21.05 -5.79 -6.01
C PRO A 191 21.92 -7.07 -6.07
N PRO A 192 21.31 -8.26 -6.08
CA PRO A 192 19.85 -8.50 -6.11
C PRO A 192 19.21 -8.34 -4.72
N LEU A 193 18.10 -7.60 -4.66
CA LEU A 193 17.32 -7.45 -3.43
C LEU A 193 16.60 -8.75 -3.12
N PRO A 194 16.82 -9.38 -1.93
CA PRO A 194 16.13 -10.61 -1.57
C PRO A 194 14.66 -10.36 -1.23
N VAL A 195 13.79 -11.20 -1.79
CA VAL A 195 12.34 -11.15 -1.56
C VAL A 195 11.83 -12.57 -1.36
N SER A 196 11.32 -12.88 -0.17
CA SER A 196 10.55 -14.10 0.05
C SER A 196 9.11 -13.88 -0.39
N VAL A 197 8.60 -14.80 -1.21
CA VAL A 197 7.23 -14.80 -1.74
C VAL A 197 6.53 -16.06 -1.27
N GLU A 198 5.43 -15.91 -0.58
CA GLU A 198 4.69 -17.05 -0.06
C GLU A 198 3.75 -17.62 -1.13
N LEU A 199 3.81 -18.93 -1.30
CA LEU A 199 2.92 -19.69 -2.16
C LEU A 199 1.49 -19.71 -1.60
N ALA A 200 0.51 -19.88 -2.48
CA ALA A 200 -0.84 -20.20 -2.05
C ALA A 200 -0.91 -21.58 -1.38
N ARG A 201 -1.98 -21.86 -0.65
CA ARG A 201 -2.10 -23.04 0.25
C ARG A 201 -1.80 -24.36 -0.45
N ASP A 202 -2.27 -24.52 -1.69
CA ASP A 202 -2.13 -25.76 -2.46
C ASP A 202 -1.12 -25.66 -3.61
N ALA A 203 -0.43 -24.52 -3.71
CA ALA A 203 0.57 -24.28 -4.74
C ALA A 203 1.90 -24.98 -4.41
N ARG A 204 2.63 -25.36 -5.45
CA ARG A 204 3.96 -25.96 -5.32
C ARG A 204 5.03 -24.97 -5.78
N ALA A 205 6.17 -25.01 -5.11
CA ALA A 205 7.34 -24.25 -5.55
C ALA A 205 7.76 -24.73 -6.97
N ASP A 206 7.91 -23.76 -7.88
CA ASP A 206 8.35 -23.97 -9.24
C ASP A 206 9.37 -22.88 -9.58
N ASP A 207 10.52 -23.28 -10.11
CA ASP A 207 11.57 -22.35 -10.53
C ASP A 207 11.08 -21.41 -11.64
N ALA A 208 10.18 -21.89 -12.52
CA ALA A 208 9.60 -21.06 -13.57
C ALA A 208 8.73 -19.93 -12.99
N LEU A 209 7.98 -20.18 -11.91
CA LEU A 209 7.21 -19.15 -11.20
C LEU A 209 8.15 -18.11 -10.56
N ALA A 210 9.22 -18.56 -9.89
CA ALA A 210 10.20 -17.65 -9.31
C ALA A 210 10.87 -16.76 -10.36
N GLU A 211 11.19 -17.34 -11.54
CA GLU A 211 11.74 -16.60 -12.68
C GLU A 211 10.76 -15.58 -13.24
N ALA A 212 9.52 -15.98 -13.44
CA ALA A 212 8.47 -15.10 -13.96
C ALA A 212 8.21 -13.89 -13.03
N ILE A 213 8.16 -14.13 -11.72
CA ILE A 213 8.03 -13.05 -10.72
C ILE A 213 9.25 -12.12 -10.77
N ARG A 214 10.47 -12.67 -10.79
CA ARG A 214 11.71 -11.89 -10.87
C ARG A 214 11.74 -11.01 -12.11
N ASP A 215 11.37 -11.56 -13.26
CA ASP A 215 11.37 -10.85 -14.53
C ASP A 215 10.29 -9.75 -14.55
N ARG A 216 9.12 -10.01 -14.02
CA ARG A 216 8.06 -8.99 -13.89
C ARG A 216 8.50 -7.86 -12.95
N LEU A 217 9.09 -8.16 -11.80
CA LEU A 217 9.65 -7.16 -10.89
C LEU A 217 10.70 -6.29 -11.58
N ARG A 218 11.60 -6.92 -12.35
CA ARG A 218 12.61 -6.19 -13.13
C ARG A 218 12.01 -5.28 -14.20
N GLN A 219 10.98 -5.74 -14.91
CA GLN A 219 10.31 -4.97 -15.96
C GLN A 219 9.52 -3.80 -15.38
N THR A 220 8.83 -4.01 -14.26
CA THR A 220 7.91 -3.03 -13.68
C THR A 220 8.63 -2.02 -12.78
N LEU A 221 9.55 -2.50 -11.93
CA LEU A 221 10.19 -1.67 -10.90
C LEU A 221 11.66 -1.35 -11.20
N VAL A 222 12.20 -1.84 -12.32
CA VAL A 222 13.59 -1.64 -12.76
C VAL A 222 14.61 -2.11 -11.70
N VAL A 223 14.23 -3.05 -10.84
CA VAL A 223 15.09 -3.58 -9.78
C VAL A 223 15.38 -5.06 -9.99
N ARG A 224 16.65 -5.47 -9.76
CA ARG A 224 17.00 -6.88 -9.74
C ARG A 224 16.75 -7.47 -8.36
N THR A 225 15.93 -8.53 -8.32
CA THR A 225 15.56 -9.23 -7.09
C THR A 225 16.09 -10.67 -7.10
N ARG A 226 16.24 -11.24 -5.91
CA ARG A 226 16.39 -12.68 -5.70
C ARG A 226 15.11 -13.17 -5.03
N VAL A 227 14.25 -13.81 -5.82
CA VAL A 227 12.96 -14.33 -5.37
C VAL A 227 13.17 -15.71 -4.75
N GLU A 228 12.67 -15.90 -3.55
CA GLU A 228 12.62 -17.18 -2.82
C GLU A 228 11.14 -17.52 -2.59
N LEU A 229 10.68 -18.63 -3.18
CA LEU A 229 9.34 -19.14 -2.92
C LEU A 229 9.33 -19.91 -1.60
N VAL A 230 8.46 -19.50 -0.68
CA VAL A 230 8.31 -20.15 0.63
C VAL A 230 6.93 -20.79 0.76
N PRO A 231 6.79 -21.91 1.50
CA PRO A 231 5.51 -22.59 1.67
C PRO A 231 4.45 -21.68 2.31
N TRP A 232 3.17 -22.00 2.08
CA TRP A 232 2.04 -21.37 2.77
C TRP A 232 2.23 -21.38 4.28
N GLY A 233 1.94 -20.26 4.94
CA GLY A 233 2.06 -20.08 6.38
C GLY A 233 3.49 -19.83 6.88
N SER A 234 4.50 -19.75 6.00
CA SER A 234 5.88 -19.46 6.39
C SER A 234 6.11 -18.01 6.79
N LEU A 235 5.37 -17.08 6.17
CA LEU A 235 5.46 -15.68 6.53
C LEU A 235 4.46 -15.34 7.63
N ARG A 236 4.94 -14.54 8.59
CA ARG A 236 4.13 -14.17 9.76
C ARG A 236 2.89 -13.39 9.32
N ARG A 237 1.73 -13.85 9.77
CA ARG A 237 0.47 -13.09 9.67
C ARG A 237 0.43 -12.05 10.78
N SER A 238 0.01 -10.85 10.44
CA SER A 238 -0.24 -9.80 11.42
C SER A 238 -1.73 -9.61 11.60
N GLU A 239 -2.19 -9.65 12.84
CA GLU A 239 -3.57 -9.34 13.21
C GLU A 239 -3.82 -7.82 13.24
N TYR A 240 -2.77 -7.01 13.05
CA TYR A 240 -2.88 -5.55 13.12
C TYR A 240 -2.36 -4.85 11.86
N LYS A 241 -1.06 -4.92 11.59
CA LYS A 241 -0.44 -4.33 10.39
C LYS A 241 0.59 -5.28 9.81
N SER A 242 0.65 -5.38 8.48
CA SER A 242 1.68 -6.17 7.80
C SER A 242 3.05 -5.51 7.91
N THR A 243 4.09 -6.34 8.11
CA THR A 243 5.49 -5.92 7.99
C THR A 243 6.03 -6.49 6.69
N LEU A 244 6.32 -5.64 5.72
CA LEU A 244 6.79 -6.05 4.41
C LEU A 244 8.33 -6.09 4.31
N VAL A 245 9.03 -5.53 5.30
CA VAL A 245 10.49 -5.46 5.35
C VAL A 245 10.99 -6.09 6.64
N GLU A 246 11.96 -6.99 6.53
CA GLU A 246 12.69 -7.52 7.70
C GLU A 246 13.66 -6.45 8.22
N ARG A 247 13.59 -6.15 9.52
CA ARG A 247 14.45 -5.16 10.20
C ARG A 247 15.31 -5.79 11.27
#